data_ed06ee3479582f290035b140c95250ea
#
_entry.id   ed06ee3479582f290035b140c95250ea
#
_cell.length_a   1.000
_cell.length_b   1.000
_cell.length_c   1.000
_cell.angle_alpha   90.00
_cell.angle_beta   90.00
_cell.angle_gamma   90.00
#
_symmetry.space_group_name_H-M   'P 1'
#
loop_
_entity.id
_entity.type
_entity.pdbx_description
1 polymer ?
#
loop_
_entity_poly.entity_id
_entity_poly.type
_entity_poly.pdbx_seq_one_letter_code
_entity_poly.pdbx_strand_id
1 'polypeptide(L)'
;AAAKASIDIALHDLVGKLLGAKWCDIWGYTAAKAPATSYTIGIDTPEVVRQKTREAAPYSIIKVKLGGEEDKELVKTIREIEPTKPLCVDANQGWKDKSYALDMIYWCKENGFIFVEQPIGRYNLDDMAWITERSPLPTVADESCQRLVDVKKLHGVFSAINIKLMK
;
A
#
# COMPACT_ATOMS: atom_id res chain seq x y z
N ALA A 1 4.00 -16.33 -11.55
CA ALA A 1 4.45 -15.99 -10.18
C ALA A 1 3.44 -16.51 -9.15
N ALA A 2 2.17 -16.10 -9.17
CA ALA A 2 1.18 -16.43 -8.14
C ALA A 2 0.97 -17.95 -7.91
N ALA A 3 0.87 -18.75 -8.97
CA ALA A 3 0.72 -20.21 -8.86
C ALA A 3 1.93 -20.88 -8.18
N LYS A 4 3.16 -20.39 -8.44
CA LYS A 4 4.36 -20.88 -7.75
C LYS A 4 4.34 -20.45 -6.29
N ALA A 5 4.01 -19.19 -6.00
CA ALA A 5 3.94 -18.67 -4.66
C ALA A 5 2.89 -19.38 -3.79
N SER A 6 1.74 -19.78 -4.36
CA SER A 6 0.71 -20.51 -3.62
C SER A 6 1.19 -21.87 -3.13
N ILE A 7 1.97 -22.60 -3.95
CA ILE A 7 2.57 -23.88 -3.57
C ILE A 7 3.67 -23.65 -2.52
N ASP A 8 4.52 -22.66 -2.72
CA ASP A 8 5.62 -22.33 -1.82
C ASP A 8 5.10 -21.96 -0.41
N ILE A 9 4.07 -21.11 -0.35
CA ILE A 9 3.42 -20.70 0.91
C ILE A 9 2.80 -21.93 1.61
N ALA A 10 2.10 -22.80 0.84
CA ALA A 10 1.49 -24.01 1.40
C ALA A 10 2.53 -24.98 1.95
N LEU A 11 3.68 -25.14 1.27
CA LEU A 11 4.78 -25.98 1.75
C LEU A 11 5.42 -25.40 3.02
N HIS A 12 5.62 -24.09 3.10
CA HIS A 12 6.08 -23.44 4.32
C HIS A 12 5.12 -23.67 5.49
N ASP A 13 3.80 -23.52 5.27
CA ASP A 13 2.79 -23.77 6.31
C ASP A 13 2.84 -25.24 6.77
N LEU A 14 2.89 -26.18 5.83
CA LEU A 14 2.98 -27.62 6.13
C LEU A 14 4.23 -27.94 6.95
N VAL A 15 5.40 -27.48 6.51
CA VAL A 15 6.67 -27.77 7.18
C VAL A 15 6.70 -27.15 8.58
N GLY A 16 6.25 -25.92 8.74
CA GLY A 16 6.12 -25.27 10.06
C GLY A 16 5.24 -26.07 11.02
N LYS A 17 4.10 -26.58 10.53
CA LYS A 17 3.20 -27.45 11.32
C LYS A 17 3.86 -28.80 11.69
N LEU A 18 4.55 -29.43 10.75
CA LEU A 18 5.28 -30.69 10.99
C LEU A 18 6.40 -30.53 12.02
N LEU A 19 7.09 -29.40 12.01
CA LEU A 19 8.15 -29.07 12.96
C LEU A 19 7.61 -28.56 14.31
N GLY A 20 6.33 -28.24 14.41
CA GLY A 20 5.74 -27.59 15.58
C GLY A 20 6.35 -26.21 15.87
N ALA A 21 6.88 -25.52 14.87
CA ALA A 21 7.63 -24.29 15.00
C ALA A 21 7.12 -23.20 14.04
N LYS A 22 7.19 -21.95 14.50
CA LYS A 22 6.87 -20.79 13.65
C LYS A 22 8.09 -20.43 12.79
N TRP A 23 7.89 -20.02 11.56
CA TRP A 23 8.97 -19.60 10.67
C TRP A 23 9.75 -18.39 11.20
N CYS A 24 9.10 -17.47 11.90
CA CYS A 24 9.82 -16.37 12.55
C CYS A 24 10.87 -16.89 13.56
N ASP A 25 10.53 -17.95 14.31
CA ASP A 25 11.45 -18.53 15.30
C ASP A 25 12.58 -19.28 14.59
N ILE A 26 12.25 -20.07 13.53
CA ILE A 26 13.23 -20.78 12.71
C ILE A 26 14.25 -19.83 12.08
N TRP A 27 13.80 -18.68 11.59
CA TRP A 27 14.66 -17.65 10.97
C TRP A 27 15.27 -16.65 11.95
N GLY A 28 15.00 -16.79 13.23
CA GLY A 28 15.55 -15.91 14.28
C GLY A 28 14.92 -14.50 14.30
N TYR A 29 13.72 -14.35 13.78
CA TYR A 29 12.99 -13.09 13.85
C TYR A 29 12.15 -12.98 15.12
N THR A 30 12.12 -11.79 15.69
CA THR A 30 11.29 -11.50 16.86
C THR A 30 9.96 -10.89 16.43
N ALA A 31 8.85 -11.55 16.71
CA ALA A 31 7.51 -11.09 16.36
C ALA A 31 7.18 -9.68 16.91
N ALA A 32 7.72 -9.34 18.11
CA ALA A 32 7.55 -8.01 18.71
C ALA A 32 8.20 -6.86 17.92
N LYS A 33 9.10 -7.17 16.98
CA LYS A 33 9.74 -6.19 16.07
C LYS A 33 9.00 -6.05 14.74
N ALA A 34 7.91 -6.79 14.54
CA ALA A 34 7.11 -6.65 13.32
C ALA A 34 6.51 -5.23 13.23
N PRO A 35 6.48 -4.63 12.03
CA PRO A 35 5.83 -3.34 11.84
C PRO A 35 4.33 -3.44 12.07
N ALA A 36 3.71 -2.28 12.33
CA ALA A 36 2.27 -2.20 12.49
C ALA A 36 1.54 -2.59 11.19
N THR A 37 0.48 -3.38 11.34
CA THR A 37 -0.43 -3.72 10.24
C THR A 37 -1.40 -2.57 9.98
N SER A 38 -1.63 -2.23 8.71
CA SER A 38 -2.68 -1.31 8.29
C SER A 38 -4.01 -2.04 8.08
N TYR A 39 -5.13 -1.37 8.37
CA TYR A 39 -6.47 -1.82 7.99
C TYR A 39 -6.85 -1.20 6.64
N THR A 40 -7.32 -2.00 5.68
CA THR A 40 -7.65 -1.52 4.34
C THR A 40 -9.12 -1.16 4.21
N ILE A 41 -9.40 0.06 3.73
CA ILE A 41 -10.74 0.53 3.33
C ILE A 41 -10.75 0.64 1.82
N GLY A 42 -11.67 -0.10 1.18
CA GLY A 42 -11.90 -0.06 -0.27
C GLY A 42 -12.79 1.11 -0.69
N ILE A 43 -12.91 1.30 -2.00
CA ILE A 43 -13.91 2.20 -2.61
C ILE A 43 -15.28 1.52 -2.45
N ASP A 44 -16.20 2.18 -1.74
CA ASP A 44 -17.53 1.65 -1.44
C ASP A 44 -18.48 2.81 -1.10
N THR A 45 -19.74 2.50 -0.76
CA THR A 45 -20.71 3.50 -0.32
C THR A 45 -20.27 4.20 0.97
N PRO A 46 -20.67 5.44 1.22
CA PRO A 46 -20.32 6.17 2.44
C PRO A 46 -20.67 5.40 3.74
N GLU A 47 -21.77 4.64 3.74
CA GLU A 47 -22.20 3.83 4.89
C GLU A 47 -21.21 2.73 5.20
N VAL A 48 -20.76 2.00 4.17
CA VAL A 48 -19.76 0.93 4.29
C VAL A 48 -18.42 1.51 4.72
N VAL A 49 -18.01 2.64 4.13
CA VAL A 49 -16.78 3.35 4.51
C VAL A 49 -16.81 3.77 5.98
N ARG A 50 -17.93 4.34 6.47
CA ARG A 50 -18.09 4.68 7.89
C ARG A 50 -17.98 3.46 8.79
N GLN A 51 -18.63 2.35 8.41
CA GLN A 51 -18.54 1.10 9.16
C GLN A 51 -17.08 0.61 9.22
N LYS A 52 -16.41 0.51 8.08
CA LYS A 52 -15.01 0.06 7.98
C LYS A 52 -14.05 0.96 8.75
N THR A 53 -14.31 2.27 8.77
CA THR A 53 -13.51 3.20 9.55
C THR A 53 -13.63 2.93 11.05
N ARG A 54 -14.82 2.61 11.56
CA ARG A 54 -15.01 2.21 12.97
C ARG A 54 -14.32 0.87 13.27
N GLU A 55 -14.40 -0.09 12.36
CA GLU A 55 -13.70 -1.38 12.49
C GLU A 55 -12.18 -1.21 12.51
N ALA A 56 -11.66 -0.15 11.88
CA ALA A 56 -10.23 0.19 11.87
C ALA A 56 -9.71 0.78 13.19
N ALA A 57 -10.56 0.99 14.20
CA ALA A 57 -10.16 1.61 15.48
C ALA A 57 -8.95 0.93 16.16
N PRO A 58 -8.82 -0.43 16.19
CA PRO A 58 -7.67 -1.10 16.80
C PRO A 58 -6.35 -0.96 16.04
N TYR A 59 -6.39 -0.52 14.78
CA TYR A 59 -5.22 -0.42 13.92
C TYR A 59 -4.60 0.98 13.98
N SER A 60 -3.28 1.06 13.92
CA SER A 60 -2.56 2.33 13.98
C SER A 60 -2.50 3.08 12.65
N ILE A 61 -2.78 2.41 11.53
CA ILE A 61 -2.73 2.97 10.18
C ILE A 61 -3.94 2.47 9.40
N ILE A 62 -4.56 3.34 8.59
CA ILE A 62 -5.58 2.95 7.63
C ILE A 62 -4.99 3.06 6.22
N LYS A 63 -5.08 1.98 5.44
CA LYS A 63 -4.79 1.98 4.01
C LYS A 63 -6.08 2.25 3.24
N VAL A 64 -6.09 3.30 2.43
CA VAL A 64 -7.26 3.74 1.67
C VAL A 64 -7.04 3.43 0.19
N LYS A 65 -7.99 2.76 -0.44
CA LYS A 65 -8.00 2.59 -1.89
C LYS A 65 -8.58 3.82 -2.54
N LEU A 66 -7.79 4.45 -3.44
CA LEU A 66 -8.17 5.60 -4.24
C LEU A 66 -7.95 5.29 -5.73
N GLY A 67 -8.25 6.23 -6.60
CA GLY A 67 -8.12 6.09 -8.06
C GLY A 67 -9.45 6.26 -8.79
N GLY A 68 -10.47 6.72 -8.08
CA GLY A 68 -11.81 7.03 -8.61
C GLY A 68 -12.13 8.52 -8.63
N GLU A 69 -13.34 8.83 -9.09
CA GLU A 69 -13.82 10.22 -9.14
C GLU A 69 -14.20 10.79 -7.77
N GLU A 70 -14.57 9.91 -6.83
CA GLU A 70 -15.04 10.26 -5.48
C GLU A 70 -13.97 10.14 -4.40
N ASP A 71 -12.69 10.09 -4.78
CA ASP A 71 -11.56 9.91 -3.86
C ASP A 71 -11.59 10.87 -2.66
N LYS A 72 -11.88 12.13 -2.92
CA LYS A 72 -11.91 13.19 -1.87
C LYS A 72 -13.06 13.01 -0.89
N GLU A 73 -14.22 12.60 -1.37
CA GLU A 73 -15.40 12.39 -0.53
C GLU A 73 -15.24 11.14 0.34
N LEU A 74 -14.60 10.09 -0.20
CA LEU A 74 -14.25 8.89 0.57
C LEU A 74 -13.32 9.24 1.74
N VAL A 75 -12.27 10.02 1.50
CA VAL A 75 -11.33 10.43 2.55
C VAL A 75 -12.00 11.34 3.59
N LYS A 76 -12.86 12.25 3.17
CA LYS A 76 -13.63 13.09 4.07
C LYS A 76 -14.53 12.25 4.99
N THR A 77 -15.20 11.24 4.46
CA THR A 77 -16.01 10.29 5.24
C THR A 77 -15.16 9.55 6.30
N ILE A 78 -13.91 9.17 5.95
CA ILE A 78 -12.98 8.57 6.91
C ILE A 78 -12.60 9.59 7.99
N ARG A 79 -12.27 10.82 7.61
CA ARG A 79 -11.84 11.88 8.54
C ARG A 79 -12.93 12.36 9.50
N GLU A 80 -14.21 12.22 9.14
CA GLU A 80 -15.33 12.46 10.07
C GLU A 80 -15.29 11.53 11.29
N ILE A 81 -14.71 10.33 11.17
CA ILE A 81 -14.67 9.31 12.22
C ILE A 81 -13.28 9.20 12.84
N GLU A 82 -12.25 9.23 12.01
CA GLU A 82 -10.82 9.13 12.41
C GLU A 82 -10.04 10.37 11.96
N PRO A 83 -10.15 11.49 12.70
CA PRO A 83 -9.64 12.78 12.26
C PRO A 83 -8.10 12.85 12.18
N THR A 84 -7.38 12.05 12.95
CA THR A 84 -5.92 12.18 13.13
C THR A 84 -5.11 10.93 12.78
N LYS A 85 -5.75 9.77 12.65
CA LYS A 85 -5.03 8.51 12.38
C LYS A 85 -4.26 8.60 11.06
N PRO A 86 -2.98 8.17 11.01
CA PRO A 86 -2.21 8.14 9.78
C PRO A 86 -2.92 7.32 8.69
N LEU A 87 -2.97 7.87 7.48
CA LEU A 87 -3.47 7.19 6.29
C LEU A 87 -2.32 6.86 5.35
N CYS A 88 -2.43 5.77 4.60
CA CYS A 88 -1.65 5.55 3.40
C CYS A 88 -2.60 5.24 2.24
N VAL A 89 -2.23 5.63 1.04
CA VAL A 89 -3.07 5.42 -0.14
C VAL A 89 -2.45 4.40 -1.07
N ASP A 90 -3.32 3.59 -1.67
CA ASP A 90 -3.02 2.77 -2.83
C ASP A 90 -3.97 3.17 -3.94
N ALA A 91 -3.43 3.86 -4.94
CA ALA A 91 -4.21 4.35 -6.07
C ALA A 91 -4.38 3.28 -7.17
N ASN A 92 -3.70 2.13 -7.05
CA ASN A 92 -3.78 1.00 -7.98
C ASN A 92 -3.72 1.44 -9.46
N GLN A 93 -2.80 2.34 -9.80
CA GLN A 93 -2.61 2.91 -11.14
C GLN A 93 -3.80 3.81 -11.62
N GLY A 94 -4.68 4.22 -10.72
CA GLY A 94 -5.95 4.87 -11.08
C GLY A 94 -5.84 6.35 -11.47
N TRP A 95 -4.75 7.04 -11.15
CA TRP A 95 -4.59 8.45 -11.53
C TRP A 95 -4.03 8.57 -12.94
N LYS A 96 -4.74 9.32 -13.80
CA LYS A 96 -4.61 9.26 -15.25
C LYS A 96 -3.29 9.80 -15.81
N ASP A 97 -2.79 10.90 -15.23
CA ASP A 97 -1.59 11.58 -15.69
C ASP A 97 -0.73 12.09 -14.53
N LYS A 98 0.52 12.46 -14.82
CA LYS A 98 1.49 12.86 -13.80
C LYS A 98 1.15 14.15 -13.07
N SER A 99 0.50 15.10 -13.76
CA SER A 99 0.15 16.39 -13.14
C SER A 99 -0.98 16.19 -12.15
N TYR A 100 -2.05 15.51 -12.56
CA TYR A 100 -3.15 15.14 -11.68
C TYR A 100 -2.67 14.28 -10.50
N ALA A 101 -1.81 13.29 -10.76
CA ALA A 101 -1.25 12.45 -9.70
C ALA A 101 -0.45 13.26 -8.67
N LEU A 102 0.36 14.21 -9.12
CA LEU A 102 1.14 15.07 -8.23
C LEU A 102 0.21 15.98 -7.39
N ASP A 103 -0.82 16.59 -7.99
CA ASP A 103 -1.81 17.39 -7.28
C ASP A 103 -2.54 16.58 -6.22
N MET A 104 -2.93 15.33 -6.56
CA MET A 104 -3.54 14.40 -5.59
C MET A 104 -2.59 14.03 -4.46
N ILE A 105 -1.29 13.88 -4.73
CA ILE A 105 -0.28 13.59 -3.69
C ILE A 105 -0.13 14.79 -2.74
N TYR A 106 -0.11 16.02 -3.24
CA TYR A 106 -0.11 17.20 -2.37
C TYR A 106 -1.36 17.26 -1.50
N TRP A 107 -2.53 17.03 -2.11
CA TRP A 107 -3.78 16.95 -1.37
C TRP A 107 -3.77 15.82 -0.31
N CYS A 108 -3.23 14.64 -0.63
CA CYS A 108 -3.03 13.55 0.32
C CYS A 108 -2.15 13.99 1.51
N LYS A 109 -1.06 14.73 1.24
CA LYS A 109 -0.18 15.27 2.29
C LYS A 109 -0.94 16.15 3.27
N GLU A 110 -1.78 17.05 2.76
CA GLU A 110 -2.61 17.95 3.56
C GLU A 110 -3.68 17.18 4.38
N ASN A 111 -4.09 16.00 3.92
CA ASN A 111 -5.07 15.15 4.58
C ASN A 111 -4.45 14.03 5.45
N GLY A 112 -3.14 14.14 5.81
CA GLY A 112 -2.49 13.27 6.78
C GLY A 112 -2.12 11.89 6.25
N PHE A 113 -1.91 11.75 4.94
CA PHE A 113 -1.31 10.55 4.37
C PHE A 113 0.20 10.54 4.58
N ILE A 114 0.77 9.35 4.75
CA ILE A 114 2.19 9.15 5.03
C ILE A 114 3.00 8.62 3.84
N PHE A 115 2.35 7.99 2.87
CA PHE A 115 2.92 7.60 1.58
C PHE A 115 1.84 7.31 0.55
N VAL A 116 2.23 7.22 -0.73
CA VAL A 116 1.36 6.90 -1.86
C VAL A 116 1.90 5.68 -2.61
N GLU A 117 1.06 4.66 -2.75
CA GLU A 117 1.37 3.42 -3.48
C GLU A 117 0.78 3.48 -4.89
N GLN A 118 1.60 3.17 -5.88
CA GLN A 118 1.31 3.03 -7.31
C GLN A 118 0.30 4.05 -7.88
N PRO A 119 0.65 5.35 -7.90
CA PRO A 119 -0.27 6.42 -8.34
C PRO A 119 -0.68 6.30 -9.80
N ILE A 120 0.25 5.99 -10.71
CA ILE A 120 0.03 5.91 -12.15
C ILE A 120 0.40 4.54 -12.73
N GLY A 121 0.08 4.33 -14.01
CA GLY A 121 0.32 3.07 -14.72
C GLY A 121 1.75 2.56 -14.59
N ARG A 122 1.90 1.27 -14.32
CA ARG A 122 3.17 0.60 -13.98
C ARG A 122 4.28 0.71 -15.03
N TYR A 123 3.94 1.02 -16.28
CA TYR A 123 4.91 1.17 -17.37
C TYR A 123 5.35 2.61 -17.61
N ASN A 124 4.71 3.59 -16.96
CA ASN A 124 5.00 5.02 -17.12
C ASN A 124 6.14 5.44 -16.18
N LEU A 125 7.32 4.81 -16.33
CA LEU A 125 8.42 4.99 -15.38
C LEU A 125 9.03 6.39 -15.40
N ASP A 126 9.11 7.05 -16.57
CA ASP A 126 9.62 8.42 -16.69
C ASP A 126 8.70 9.43 -15.99
N ASP A 127 7.39 9.32 -16.19
CA ASP A 127 6.41 10.14 -15.49
C ASP A 127 6.42 9.86 -13.98
N MET A 128 6.61 8.60 -13.59
CA MET A 128 6.71 8.22 -12.18
C MET A 128 7.97 8.79 -11.50
N ALA A 129 9.11 8.76 -12.18
CA ALA A 129 10.34 9.39 -11.70
C ALA A 129 10.16 10.90 -11.52
N TRP A 130 9.49 11.56 -12.48
CA TRP A 130 9.16 12.98 -12.40
C TRP A 130 8.25 13.31 -11.22
N ILE A 131 7.24 12.45 -10.94
CA ILE A 131 6.36 12.56 -9.75
C ILE A 131 7.18 12.39 -8.47
N THR A 132 7.97 11.32 -8.38
CA THR A 132 8.74 10.99 -7.16
C THR A 132 9.70 12.11 -6.76
N GLU A 133 10.39 12.72 -7.75
CA GLU A 133 11.29 13.85 -7.52
C GLU A 133 10.59 15.06 -6.89
N ARG A 134 9.30 15.25 -7.20
CA ARG A 134 8.51 16.44 -6.77
C ARG A 134 7.54 16.15 -5.64
N SER A 135 7.34 14.88 -5.33
CA SER A 135 6.36 14.43 -4.35
C SER A 135 6.72 14.84 -2.92
N PRO A 136 5.79 15.45 -2.17
CA PRO A 136 5.97 15.73 -0.74
C PRO A 136 5.82 14.48 0.14
N LEU A 137 5.44 13.34 -0.44
CA LEU A 137 5.27 12.05 0.22
C LEU A 137 6.12 10.97 -0.44
N PRO A 138 6.61 9.97 0.31
CA PRO A 138 7.22 8.80 -0.29
C PRO A 138 6.27 8.10 -1.28
N THR A 139 6.80 7.68 -2.42
CA THR A 139 6.07 6.88 -3.41
C THR A 139 6.50 5.42 -3.33
N VAL A 140 5.55 4.49 -3.43
CA VAL A 140 5.79 3.06 -3.25
C VAL A 140 5.37 2.30 -4.51
N ALA A 141 6.28 1.48 -5.06
CA ALA A 141 5.98 0.62 -6.20
C ALA A 141 5.28 -0.65 -5.76
N ASP A 142 4.10 -0.95 -6.32
CA ASP A 142 3.43 -2.25 -6.20
C ASP A 142 3.44 -2.98 -7.55
N GLU A 143 2.58 -2.61 -8.48
CA GLU A 143 2.46 -3.27 -9.78
C GLU A 143 3.70 -3.08 -10.65
N SER A 144 4.49 -2.04 -10.42
CA SER A 144 5.77 -1.81 -11.10
C SER A 144 6.87 -2.75 -10.61
N CYS A 145 6.78 -3.30 -9.38
CA CYS A 145 7.75 -4.21 -8.79
C CYS A 145 7.18 -5.63 -8.72
N GLN A 146 7.45 -6.48 -9.71
CA GLN A 146 6.94 -7.85 -9.79
C GLN A 146 7.98 -8.91 -9.42
N ARG A 147 9.28 -8.57 -9.52
CA ARG A 147 10.39 -9.50 -9.31
C ARG A 147 11.60 -8.74 -8.77
N LEU A 148 12.52 -9.46 -8.16
CA LEU A 148 13.78 -8.90 -7.65
C LEU A 148 14.57 -8.10 -8.72
N VAL A 149 14.53 -8.54 -9.97
CA VAL A 149 15.20 -7.85 -11.09
C VAL A 149 14.63 -6.44 -11.34
N ASP A 150 13.35 -6.20 -11.00
CA ASP A 150 12.72 -4.91 -11.21
C ASP A 150 13.23 -3.84 -10.22
N VAL A 151 13.68 -4.26 -9.04
CA VAL A 151 14.17 -3.34 -7.99
C VAL A 151 15.26 -2.39 -8.51
N LYS A 152 16.21 -2.92 -9.31
CA LYS A 152 17.27 -2.08 -9.88
C LYS A 152 16.75 -1.02 -10.84
N LYS A 153 15.68 -1.33 -11.60
CA LYS A 153 15.07 -0.42 -12.58
C LYS A 153 14.24 0.67 -11.92
N LEU A 154 13.80 0.41 -10.68
CA LEU A 154 12.93 1.34 -9.93
C LEU A 154 13.71 2.31 -9.05
N HIS A 155 15.04 2.19 -9.00
CA HIS A 155 15.90 3.14 -8.30
C HIS A 155 15.76 4.54 -8.91
N GLY A 156 15.41 5.51 -8.10
CA GLY A 156 15.12 6.87 -8.55
C GLY A 156 13.73 7.06 -9.18
N VAL A 157 13.00 5.97 -9.44
CA VAL A 157 11.61 6.02 -9.95
C VAL A 157 10.60 6.02 -8.82
N PHE A 158 10.86 5.26 -7.76
CA PHE A 158 10.06 5.21 -6.54
C PHE A 158 10.94 5.38 -5.31
N SER A 159 10.36 5.83 -4.21
CA SER A 159 11.04 5.94 -2.91
C SER A 159 11.18 4.59 -2.20
N ALA A 160 10.23 3.67 -2.45
CA ALA A 160 10.14 2.37 -1.81
C ALA A 160 9.43 1.34 -2.71
N ILE A 161 9.43 0.07 -2.29
CA ILE A 161 8.72 -1.02 -2.97
C ILE A 161 7.80 -1.75 -2.01
N ASN A 162 6.69 -2.27 -2.52
CA ASN A 162 5.81 -3.18 -1.81
C ASN A 162 6.22 -4.63 -2.12
N ILE A 163 6.60 -5.38 -1.09
CA ILE A 163 6.98 -6.79 -1.19
C ILE A 163 5.76 -7.64 -0.86
N LYS A 164 5.34 -8.48 -1.82
CA LYS A 164 4.25 -9.45 -1.62
C LYS A 164 4.74 -10.86 -1.83
N LEU A 165 4.36 -11.78 -0.95
CA LEU A 165 4.73 -13.20 -1.06
C LEU A 165 4.22 -13.86 -2.35
N MET A 166 3.19 -13.29 -2.98
CA MET A 166 2.58 -13.82 -4.21
C MET A 166 3.21 -13.32 -5.53
N LYS A 167 4.21 -12.45 -5.47
CA LYS A 167 4.95 -11.92 -6.63
C LYS A 167 6.11 -12.82 -7.07
#